data_f1f422f1f8e656409412b3b9b523b298
#
_entry.id   f1f422f1f8e656409412b3b9b523b298
#
_cell.length_a   1.000
_cell.length_b   1.000
_cell.length_c   1.000
_cell.angle_alpha   90.00
_cell.angle_beta   90.00
_cell.angle_gamma   90.00
#
_symmetry.space_group_name_H-M   'P 1'
#
loop_
_entity.id
_entity.type
_entity.pdbx_description
1 polymer ?
#
loop_
_entity_poly.entity_id
_entity_poly.type
_entity_poly.pdbx_seq_one_letter_code
_entity_poly.pdbx_strand_id
1 'polypeptide(L)'
;MSRKKRAPKKIPIVDYKFKSNVLPKLINSIMYDGKKTVAEKIVYDALDKLKTKGKEEPINIFNEAINNIKPTVEVRSRRVGGATYQVPVEVKSNRSQALALRWLIDASRKRKDKKMSDKIFNEIYDAYQNKGSAIKKKEDTHKMAESNKAFAHFRW
;
A
#
# COMPACT_ATOMS: atom_id res chain seq x y z
N MET A 1 -34.13 -15.52 -4.71
CA MET A 1 -33.15 -14.54 -4.18
C MET A 1 -32.57 -13.76 -5.35
N SER A 2 -32.63 -12.43 -5.32
CA SER A 2 -32.09 -11.59 -6.42
C SER A 2 -30.57 -11.51 -6.32
N ARG A 3 -29.84 -12.21 -7.19
CA ARG A 3 -28.38 -12.15 -7.32
C ARG A 3 -27.91 -10.94 -8.16
N LYS A 4 -28.82 -10.12 -8.67
CA LYS A 4 -28.51 -9.02 -9.61
C LYS A 4 -28.15 -7.70 -8.93
N LYS A 5 -28.61 -7.44 -7.70
CA LYS A 5 -28.39 -6.16 -7.01
C LYS A 5 -27.02 -6.15 -6.33
N ARG A 6 -26.04 -5.48 -6.93
CA ARG A 6 -24.76 -5.20 -6.29
C ARG A 6 -24.93 -4.02 -5.34
N ALA A 7 -24.36 -4.12 -4.14
CA ALA A 7 -24.31 -2.99 -3.22
C ALA A 7 -23.62 -1.79 -3.90
N PRO A 8 -24.13 -0.56 -3.74
CA PRO A 8 -23.49 0.63 -4.29
C PRO A 8 -22.08 0.76 -3.71
N LYS A 9 -21.12 1.18 -4.53
CA LYS A 9 -19.76 1.48 -4.07
C LYS A 9 -19.85 2.63 -3.07
N LYS A 10 -19.30 2.42 -1.87
CA LYS A 10 -19.21 3.50 -0.88
C LYS A 10 -18.38 4.65 -1.45
N ILE A 11 -18.89 5.87 -1.29
CA ILE A 11 -18.15 7.09 -1.64
C ILE A 11 -16.92 7.15 -0.74
N PRO A 12 -15.70 7.33 -1.29
CA PRO A 12 -14.51 7.44 -0.48
C PRO A 12 -14.59 8.68 0.42
N ILE A 13 -14.35 8.49 1.72
CA ILE A 13 -14.26 9.59 2.67
C ILE A 13 -12.97 10.35 2.35
N VAL A 14 -13.08 11.65 2.19
CA VAL A 14 -11.94 12.55 1.97
C VAL A 14 -11.44 13.05 3.31
N ASP A 15 -10.12 13.10 3.48
CA ASP A 15 -9.52 13.68 4.68
C ASP A 15 -9.76 15.20 4.74
N TYR A 16 -10.17 15.71 5.89
CA TYR A 16 -10.51 17.13 6.05
C TYR A 16 -9.28 18.05 6.04
N LYS A 17 -8.13 17.59 6.59
CA LYS A 17 -6.89 18.39 6.74
C LYS A 17 -6.12 18.50 5.42
N PHE A 18 -5.97 17.38 4.70
CA PHE A 18 -5.14 17.30 3.48
C PHE A 18 -5.96 17.05 2.20
N LYS A 19 -7.28 16.99 2.27
CA LYS A 19 -8.19 16.74 1.13
C LYS A 19 -7.78 15.51 0.28
N SER A 20 -7.18 14.51 0.91
CA SER A 20 -6.67 13.29 0.27
C SER A 20 -7.66 12.13 0.41
N ASN A 21 -7.83 11.35 -0.66
CA ASN A 21 -8.63 10.12 -0.66
C ASN A 21 -7.82 8.89 -0.20
N VAL A 22 -6.50 8.99 -0.13
CA VAL A 22 -5.60 7.88 0.23
C VAL A 22 -5.36 7.85 1.73
N LEU A 23 -5.28 9.01 2.36
CA LEU A 23 -4.96 9.15 3.78
C LEU A 23 -5.98 8.45 4.71
N PRO A 24 -7.31 8.60 4.51
CA PRO A 24 -8.28 7.86 5.32
C PRO A 24 -8.16 6.33 5.18
N LYS A 25 -7.76 5.84 4.01
CA LYS A 25 -7.50 4.41 3.81
C LYS A 25 -6.28 3.95 4.62
N LEU A 26 -5.22 4.76 4.68
CA LEU A 26 -4.06 4.49 5.52
C LEU A 26 -4.44 4.46 7.00
N ILE A 27 -5.18 5.47 7.49
CA ILE A 27 -5.64 5.56 8.87
C ILE A 27 -6.47 4.32 9.25
N ASN A 28 -7.44 3.94 8.41
CA ASN A 28 -8.27 2.76 8.64
C ASN A 28 -7.46 1.45 8.66
N SER A 29 -6.38 1.38 7.87
CA SER A 29 -5.53 0.19 7.80
C SER A 29 -4.54 0.08 8.96
N ILE A 30 -4.16 1.20 9.57
CA ILE A 30 -3.30 1.25 10.77
C ILE A 30 -4.11 0.96 12.04
N MET A 31 -5.38 1.36 12.05
CA MET A 31 -6.28 1.28 13.20
C MET A 31 -6.37 -0.14 13.76
N TYR A 32 -6.30 -0.27 15.10
CA TYR A 32 -6.59 -1.47 15.87
C TYR A 32 -7.79 -1.23 16.78
N ASP A 33 -8.62 -2.25 16.99
CA ASP A 33 -9.75 -2.26 17.94
C ASP A 33 -10.72 -1.07 17.78
N GLY A 34 -10.85 -0.53 16.56
CA GLY A 34 -11.69 0.63 16.31
C GLY A 34 -11.15 1.98 16.83
N LYS A 35 -9.93 2.03 17.35
CA LYS A 35 -9.31 3.24 17.94
C LYS A 35 -8.85 4.22 16.84
N LYS A 36 -9.80 4.83 16.15
CA LYS A 36 -9.55 5.67 14.98
C LYS A 36 -8.78 6.96 15.32
N THR A 37 -9.13 7.62 16.42
CA THR A 37 -8.48 8.87 16.86
C THR A 37 -6.99 8.69 17.14
N VAL A 38 -6.59 7.53 17.69
CA VAL A 38 -5.19 7.18 17.92
C VAL A 38 -4.47 6.98 16.59
N ALA A 39 -5.09 6.29 15.64
CA ALA A 39 -4.52 6.08 14.30
C ALA A 39 -4.37 7.40 13.53
N GLU A 40 -5.35 8.30 13.62
CA GLU A 40 -5.29 9.65 13.04
C GLU A 40 -4.11 10.43 13.61
N LYS A 41 -3.97 10.47 14.94
CA LYS A 41 -2.83 11.14 15.59
C LYS A 41 -1.49 10.60 15.12
N ILE A 42 -1.33 9.28 15.04
CA ILE A 42 -0.08 8.64 14.56
C ILE A 42 0.26 9.09 13.14
N VAL A 43 -0.73 9.12 12.25
CA VAL A 43 -0.51 9.50 10.84
C VAL A 43 -0.21 10.99 10.71
N TYR A 44 -0.95 11.85 11.41
CA TYR A 44 -0.70 13.28 11.37
C TYR A 44 0.66 13.66 11.98
N ASP A 45 1.03 13.05 13.10
CA ASP A 45 2.37 13.25 13.70
C ASP A 45 3.48 12.82 12.71
N ALA A 46 3.27 11.76 11.93
CA ALA A 46 4.23 11.34 10.91
C ALA A 46 4.31 12.34 9.75
N LEU A 47 3.18 12.86 9.29
CA LEU A 47 3.14 13.90 8.24
C LEU A 47 3.74 15.23 8.69
N ASP A 48 3.51 15.62 9.94
CA ASP A 48 4.11 16.85 10.50
C ASP A 48 5.65 16.72 10.56
N LYS A 49 6.19 15.53 10.86
CA LYS A 49 7.64 15.25 10.77
C LYS A 49 8.16 15.29 9.32
N LEU A 50 7.36 14.86 8.34
CA LEU A 50 7.73 15.00 6.93
C LEU A 50 7.84 16.48 6.53
N LYS A 51 6.95 17.33 7.04
CA LYS A 51 6.99 18.78 6.80
C LYS A 51 8.27 19.42 7.32
N THR A 52 8.78 18.97 8.48
CA THR A 52 10.02 19.52 9.05
C THR A 52 11.28 19.07 8.32
N LYS A 53 11.29 17.88 7.73
CA LYS A 53 12.46 17.29 7.08
C LYS A 53 12.45 17.45 5.55
N GLY A 54 11.28 17.58 4.94
CA GLY A 54 11.10 17.72 3.49
C GLY A 54 11.05 19.20 3.05
N LYS A 55 11.48 19.44 1.81
CA LYS A 55 11.33 20.77 1.18
C LYS A 55 9.96 20.96 0.54
N GLU A 56 9.20 19.88 0.39
CA GLU A 56 7.90 19.82 -0.28
C GLU A 56 6.75 19.64 0.71
N GLU A 57 5.53 19.83 0.25
CA GLU A 57 4.35 19.55 1.05
C GLU A 57 4.29 18.06 1.46
N PRO A 58 3.98 17.76 2.75
CA PRO A 58 3.98 16.38 3.27
C PRO A 58 3.09 15.41 2.47
N ILE A 59 1.99 15.93 1.93
CA ILE A 59 1.05 15.11 1.16
C ILE A 59 1.61 14.70 -0.20
N ASN A 60 2.42 15.55 -0.83
CA ASN A 60 3.07 15.25 -2.10
C ASN A 60 4.12 14.15 -1.90
N ILE A 61 4.98 14.29 -0.88
CA ILE A 61 5.97 13.28 -0.49
C ILE A 61 5.27 11.94 -0.22
N PHE A 62 4.16 11.95 0.52
CA PHE A 62 3.37 10.76 0.80
C PHE A 62 2.81 10.11 -0.47
N ASN A 63 2.20 10.91 -1.36
CA ASN A 63 1.63 10.40 -2.61
C ASN A 63 2.70 9.79 -3.52
N GLU A 64 3.87 10.43 -3.62
CA GLU A 64 5.00 9.93 -4.39
C GLU A 64 5.56 8.65 -3.78
N ALA A 65 5.76 8.59 -2.47
CA ALA A 65 6.15 7.36 -1.77
C ALA A 65 5.17 6.20 -2.05
N ILE A 66 3.85 6.45 -1.98
CA ILE A 66 2.85 5.43 -2.33
C ILE A 66 2.97 5.02 -3.80
N ASN A 67 3.17 5.96 -4.73
CA ASN A 67 3.33 5.64 -6.14
C ASN A 67 4.58 4.78 -6.38
N ASN A 68 5.67 5.04 -5.66
CA ASN A 68 6.90 4.25 -5.74
C ASN A 68 6.70 2.82 -5.22
N ILE A 69 5.83 2.60 -4.21
CA ILE A 69 5.54 1.27 -3.66
C ILE A 69 4.54 0.49 -4.53
N LYS A 70 3.66 1.14 -5.29
CA LYS A 70 2.61 0.47 -6.08
C LYS A 70 3.18 -0.57 -7.04
N PRO A 71 2.75 -1.86 -6.95
CA PRO A 71 3.12 -2.87 -7.92
C PRO A 71 2.31 -2.74 -9.22
N THR A 72 2.92 -3.02 -10.35
CA THR A 72 2.27 -3.15 -11.67
C THR A 72 1.81 -4.56 -11.94
N VAL A 73 2.55 -5.56 -11.42
CA VAL A 73 2.27 -6.99 -11.60
C VAL A 73 2.28 -7.71 -10.26
N GLU A 74 1.47 -8.76 -10.15
CA GLU A 74 1.47 -9.71 -9.03
C GLU A 74 1.45 -11.13 -9.56
N VAL A 75 1.82 -12.10 -8.74
CA VAL A 75 1.75 -13.51 -9.06
C VAL A 75 0.52 -14.13 -8.39
N ARG A 76 -0.26 -14.88 -9.16
CA ARG A 76 -1.44 -15.62 -8.67
C ARG A 76 -1.29 -17.11 -8.96
N SER A 77 -1.57 -17.92 -7.95
CA SER A 77 -1.62 -19.36 -8.11
C SER A 77 -2.83 -19.77 -8.94
N ARG A 78 -2.60 -20.58 -9.98
CA ARG A 78 -3.63 -21.19 -10.82
C ARG A 78 -3.40 -22.70 -10.88
N ARG A 79 -4.46 -23.48 -10.72
CA ARG A 79 -4.40 -24.94 -10.84
C ARG A 79 -4.82 -25.35 -12.26
N VAL A 80 -3.91 -25.98 -12.96
CA VAL A 80 -4.13 -26.47 -14.34
C VAL A 80 -3.70 -27.92 -14.41
N GLY A 81 -4.62 -28.83 -14.79
CA GLY A 81 -4.31 -30.25 -14.96
C GLY A 81 -3.73 -30.94 -13.70
N GLY A 82 -4.12 -30.48 -12.48
CA GLY A 82 -3.61 -31.03 -11.22
C GLY A 82 -2.36 -30.34 -10.66
N ALA A 83 -1.58 -29.64 -11.48
CA ALA A 83 -0.42 -28.86 -11.05
C ALA A 83 -0.79 -27.40 -10.73
N THR A 84 -0.10 -26.78 -9.76
CA THR A 84 -0.30 -25.39 -9.38
C THR A 84 0.81 -24.53 -9.98
N TYR A 85 0.42 -23.57 -10.83
CA TYR A 85 1.34 -22.63 -11.47
C TYR A 85 1.19 -21.24 -10.87
N GLN A 86 2.31 -20.54 -10.79
CA GLN A 86 2.36 -19.13 -10.37
C GLN A 86 2.25 -18.27 -11.63
N VAL A 87 1.06 -17.68 -11.86
CA VAL A 87 0.78 -16.93 -13.09
C VAL A 87 0.91 -15.43 -12.84
N PRO A 88 1.77 -14.70 -13.58
CA PRO A 88 1.87 -13.25 -13.47
C PRO A 88 0.62 -12.58 -14.05
N VAL A 89 0.06 -11.63 -13.30
CA VAL A 89 -1.16 -10.89 -13.66
C VAL A 89 -0.95 -9.42 -13.37
N GLU A 90 -1.41 -8.56 -14.28
CA GLU A 90 -1.43 -7.11 -14.06
C GLU A 90 -2.35 -6.73 -12.90
N VAL A 91 -1.93 -5.77 -12.10
CA VAL A 91 -2.67 -5.33 -10.92
C VAL A 91 -3.53 -4.12 -11.26
N LYS A 92 -4.85 -4.23 -11.03
CA LYS A 92 -5.78 -3.09 -11.17
C LYS A 92 -5.41 -1.98 -10.18
N SER A 93 -5.55 -0.70 -10.59
CA SER A 93 -5.14 0.48 -9.82
C SER A 93 -5.62 0.47 -8.35
N ASN A 94 -6.88 0.15 -8.10
CA ASN A 94 -7.41 0.09 -6.73
C ASN A 94 -6.73 -0.98 -5.86
N ARG A 95 -6.38 -2.13 -6.46
CA ARG A 95 -5.68 -3.20 -5.77
C ARG A 95 -4.21 -2.85 -5.55
N SER A 96 -3.56 -2.24 -6.53
CA SER A 96 -2.18 -1.75 -6.44
C SER A 96 -2.04 -0.76 -5.27
N GLN A 97 -2.99 0.19 -5.14
CA GLN A 97 -3.04 1.11 -4.01
C GLN A 97 -3.22 0.39 -2.67
N ALA A 98 -4.13 -0.60 -2.60
CA ALA A 98 -4.36 -1.36 -1.37
C ALA A 98 -3.12 -2.18 -0.96
N LEU A 99 -2.41 -2.78 -1.93
CA LEU A 99 -1.17 -3.51 -1.69
C LEU A 99 -0.07 -2.56 -1.20
N ALA A 100 0.09 -1.39 -1.82
CA ALA A 100 1.09 -0.40 -1.41
C ALA A 100 0.88 0.04 0.04
N LEU A 101 -0.37 0.36 0.44
CA LEU A 101 -0.68 0.73 1.82
C LEU A 101 -0.39 -0.40 2.81
N ARG A 102 -0.75 -1.63 2.46
CA ARG A 102 -0.48 -2.82 3.30
C ARG A 102 1.03 -3.03 3.48
N TRP A 103 1.79 -3.01 2.40
CA TRP A 103 3.25 -3.19 2.46
C TRP A 103 3.95 -2.08 3.24
N LEU A 104 3.49 -0.82 3.09
CA LEU A 104 3.99 0.30 3.89
C LEU A 104 3.78 0.06 5.39
N ILE A 105 2.57 -0.37 5.78
CA ILE A 105 2.24 -0.61 7.19
C ILE A 105 3.02 -1.81 7.73
N ASP A 106 3.09 -2.91 6.99
CA ASP A 106 3.82 -4.12 7.40
C ASP A 106 5.32 -3.85 7.54
N ALA A 107 5.91 -3.07 6.62
CA ALA A 107 7.29 -2.63 6.69
C ALA A 107 7.52 -1.71 7.91
N SER A 108 6.64 -0.72 8.12
CA SER A 108 6.72 0.18 9.27
C SER A 108 6.66 -0.57 10.59
N ARG A 109 5.75 -1.55 10.74
CA ARG A 109 5.62 -2.34 11.97
C ARG A 109 6.89 -3.13 12.32
N LYS A 110 7.65 -3.56 11.33
CA LYS A 110 8.91 -4.30 11.49
C LYS A 110 10.11 -3.42 11.89
N ARG A 111 10.00 -2.10 11.77
CA ARG A 111 11.08 -1.18 12.14
C ARG A 111 11.32 -1.20 13.66
N LYS A 112 12.56 -0.92 14.06
CA LYS A 112 13.00 -0.93 15.47
C LYS A 112 12.70 0.36 16.23
N ASP A 113 12.16 1.40 15.56
CA ASP A 113 11.83 2.68 16.20
C ASP A 113 10.79 2.49 17.32
N LYS A 114 10.83 3.36 18.35
CA LYS A 114 9.95 3.23 19.53
C LYS A 114 8.48 3.55 19.21
N LYS A 115 8.22 4.67 18.53
CA LYS A 115 6.86 5.17 18.25
C LYS A 115 6.42 4.77 16.86
N MET A 116 5.15 4.40 16.69
CA MET A 116 4.60 4.04 15.38
C MET A 116 4.63 5.24 14.40
N SER A 117 4.48 6.48 14.89
CA SER A 117 4.62 7.68 14.07
C SER A 117 6.02 7.80 13.44
N ASP A 118 7.08 7.48 14.20
CA ASP A 118 8.45 7.49 13.70
C ASP A 118 8.69 6.38 12.67
N LYS A 119 8.14 5.18 12.92
CA LYS A 119 8.21 4.06 11.98
C LYS A 119 7.59 4.40 10.64
N ILE A 120 6.38 4.99 10.65
CA ILE A 120 5.66 5.39 9.45
C ILE A 120 6.40 6.51 8.73
N PHE A 121 6.83 7.54 9.47
CA PHE A 121 7.61 8.65 8.92
C PHE A 121 8.86 8.15 8.20
N ASN A 122 9.69 7.33 8.86
CA ASN A 122 10.93 6.82 8.30
C ASN A 122 10.67 5.94 7.07
N GLU A 123 9.62 5.08 7.08
CA GLU A 123 9.32 4.23 5.94
C GLU A 123 8.79 5.03 4.74
N ILE A 124 7.95 6.06 4.96
CA ILE A 124 7.49 6.96 3.88
C ILE A 124 8.67 7.72 3.28
N TYR A 125 9.57 8.24 4.13
CA TYR A 125 10.73 8.98 3.67
C TYR A 125 11.71 8.11 2.87
N ASP A 126 11.97 6.88 3.33
CA ASP A 126 12.79 5.91 2.61
C ASP A 126 12.13 5.52 1.27
N ALA A 127 10.82 5.30 1.26
CA ALA A 127 10.07 4.97 0.04
C ALA A 127 10.04 6.13 -0.97
N TYR A 128 10.00 7.38 -0.50
CA TYR A 128 10.16 8.57 -1.34
C TYR A 128 11.51 8.56 -2.06
N GLN A 129 12.57 8.12 -1.37
CA GLN A 129 13.92 7.96 -1.94
C GLN A 129 14.13 6.65 -2.72
N ASN A 130 13.06 5.89 -3.00
CA ASN A 130 13.13 4.56 -3.61
C ASN A 130 13.97 3.55 -2.80
N LYS A 131 13.90 3.63 -1.48
CA LYS A 131 14.56 2.75 -0.51
C LYS A 131 13.54 2.14 0.44
N GLY A 132 14.01 1.28 1.34
CA GLY A 132 13.17 0.73 2.40
C GLY A 132 12.57 -0.63 2.11
N SER A 133 11.98 -1.23 3.14
CA SER A 133 11.45 -2.60 3.09
C SER A 133 10.20 -2.73 2.24
N ALA A 134 9.39 -1.67 2.15
CA ALA A 134 8.20 -1.65 1.31
C ALA A 134 8.56 -1.66 -0.19
N ILE A 135 9.56 -0.89 -0.59
CA ILE A 135 10.09 -0.91 -1.98
C ILE A 135 10.68 -2.28 -2.30
N LYS A 136 11.51 -2.83 -1.41
CA LYS A 136 12.06 -4.18 -1.60
C LYS A 136 10.97 -5.22 -1.82
N LYS A 137 9.86 -5.15 -1.08
CA LYS A 137 8.72 -6.05 -1.26
C LYS A 137 8.09 -5.94 -2.65
N LYS A 138 7.99 -4.72 -3.20
CA LYS A 138 7.55 -4.50 -4.60
C LYS A 138 8.51 -5.16 -5.57
N GLU A 139 9.83 -4.90 -5.43
CA GLU A 139 10.87 -5.46 -6.30
C GLU A 139 10.86 -6.99 -6.27
N ASP A 140 10.79 -7.60 -5.09
CA ASP A 140 10.68 -9.05 -4.92
C ASP A 140 9.45 -9.62 -5.64
N THR A 141 8.31 -8.92 -5.55
CA THR A 141 7.06 -9.32 -6.23
C THR A 141 7.21 -9.22 -7.75
N HIS A 142 7.84 -8.15 -8.26
CA HIS A 142 8.10 -8.00 -9.69
C HIS A 142 9.09 -9.03 -10.19
N LYS A 143 10.16 -9.31 -9.44
CA LYS A 143 11.14 -10.36 -9.78
C LYS A 143 10.51 -11.75 -9.84
N MET A 144 9.62 -12.07 -8.88
CA MET A 144 8.86 -13.33 -8.93
C MET A 144 7.95 -13.38 -10.16
N ALA A 145 7.29 -12.29 -10.54
CA ALA A 145 6.44 -12.24 -11.72
C ALA A 145 7.25 -12.42 -13.01
N GLU A 146 8.44 -11.84 -13.08
CA GLU A 146 9.35 -11.99 -14.21
C GLU A 146 9.86 -13.42 -14.34
N SER A 147 10.29 -14.04 -13.25
CA SER A 147 10.73 -15.44 -13.23
C SER A 147 9.65 -16.42 -13.70
N ASN A 148 8.37 -16.07 -13.48
CA ASN A 148 7.22 -16.91 -13.87
C ASN A 148 6.58 -16.44 -15.19
N LYS A 149 7.24 -15.59 -15.96
CA LYS A 149 6.70 -15.03 -17.22
C LYS A 149 6.34 -16.10 -18.25
N ALA A 150 7.01 -17.23 -18.25
CA ALA A 150 6.71 -18.39 -19.12
C ALA A 150 5.28 -18.91 -18.93
N PHE A 151 4.69 -18.76 -17.73
CA PHE A 151 3.34 -19.22 -17.41
C PHE A 151 2.24 -18.17 -17.67
N ALA A 152 2.58 -17.02 -18.27
CA ALA A 152 1.62 -15.95 -18.54
C ALA A 152 0.45 -16.39 -19.46
N HIS A 153 0.65 -17.39 -20.31
CA HIS A 153 -0.39 -17.94 -21.20
C HIS A 153 -1.53 -18.65 -20.43
N PHE A 154 -1.34 -19.02 -19.17
CA PHE A 154 -2.40 -19.55 -18.29
C PHE A 154 -3.27 -18.44 -17.66
N ARG A 155 -3.18 -17.23 -18.16
CA ARG A 155 -3.98 -16.08 -17.73
C ARG A 155 -5.35 -16.12 -18.45
N TRP A 156 -6.42 -16.47 -17.74
CA TRP A 156 -7.82 -16.35 -18.15
C TRP A 156 -8.69 -15.77 -17.02
#